data_a304465030ac5362ebd44d4d8cd2814b
#
_entry.id   a304465030ac5362ebd44d4d8cd2814b
#
_cell.length_a   1.000
_cell.length_b   1.000
_cell.length_c   1.000
_cell.angle_alpha   90.00
_cell.angle_beta   90.00
_cell.angle_gamma   90.00
#
_symmetry.space_group_name_H-M   'P 1'
#
loop_
_entity.id
_entity.type
_entity.pdbx_description
1 polymer ?
#
loop_
_entity_poly.entity_id
_entity_poly.type
_entity_poly.pdbx_seq_one_letter_code
_entity_poly.pdbx_strand_id
1 'polypeptide(L)'
;LATVFGELIYGLEYRNKSVATPYTVGKSNKVSLPDNLYIIGTMNTADKSIGGIDYAIRRRFLFFQVLPDRNIILNYNIGESAVTEEAIRQKAVNQKAVALFDRIADLFNADNLNTEFYKDDVQIGHTYFLVSSEDQLYLRFKYQMLPILREYYKDGIFQFETPDSDSDGWSGLLGCITGDIDPNTDEARVRDVFNKLTNIA
;
A
#
# COMPACT_ATOMS: atom_id res chain seq x y z
N LEU A 1 -13.70 -1.82 16.64
CA LEU A 1 -12.58 -1.20 17.38
C LEU A 1 -13.04 -0.59 18.70
N ALA A 2 -14.12 0.21 18.71
CA ALA A 2 -14.63 0.84 19.94
C ALA A 2 -14.94 -0.15 21.05
N THR A 3 -15.45 -1.35 20.73
CA THR A 3 -15.78 -2.39 21.68
C THR A 3 -14.56 -2.98 22.39
N VAL A 4 -13.39 -2.97 21.74
CA VAL A 4 -12.15 -3.56 22.30
C VAL A 4 -11.32 -2.52 23.04
N PHE A 5 -11.41 -1.25 22.60
CA PHE A 5 -10.58 -0.16 23.13
C PHE A 5 -11.35 0.88 23.94
N GLY A 6 -12.63 0.65 24.26
CA GLY A 6 -13.47 1.64 24.92
C GLY A 6 -12.86 2.22 26.19
N GLU A 7 -12.39 1.38 27.09
CA GLU A 7 -11.77 1.78 28.35
C GLU A 7 -10.40 2.43 28.14
N LEU A 8 -9.63 1.94 27.16
CA LEU A 8 -8.34 2.53 26.77
C LEU A 8 -8.54 3.94 26.20
N ILE A 9 -9.55 4.12 25.32
CA ILE A 9 -9.89 5.42 24.75
C ILE A 9 -10.27 6.41 25.83
N TYR A 10 -11.06 5.99 26.83
CA TYR A 10 -11.38 6.81 27.97
C TYR A 10 -10.15 7.12 28.83
N GLY A 11 -9.29 6.12 29.06
CA GLY A 11 -8.04 6.29 29.81
C GLY A 11 -7.05 7.25 29.12
N LEU A 12 -7.04 7.35 27.78
CA LEU A 12 -6.23 8.31 27.05
C LEU A 12 -6.65 9.76 27.30
N GLU A 13 -7.94 9.99 27.50
CA GLU A 13 -8.48 11.33 27.81
C GLU A 13 -8.20 11.72 29.27
N TYR A 14 -8.21 10.75 30.17
CA TYR A 14 -8.05 10.95 31.61
C TYR A 14 -6.82 10.20 32.13
N ARG A 15 -5.63 10.56 31.65
CA ARG A 15 -4.36 9.97 32.09
C ARG A 15 -4.17 10.09 33.59
N ASN A 16 -3.50 9.12 34.16
CA ASN A 16 -3.30 9.00 35.64
C ASN A 16 -4.58 8.79 36.45
N LYS A 17 -5.77 8.75 35.83
CA LYS A 17 -6.99 8.35 36.52
C LYS A 17 -7.23 6.86 36.31
N SER A 18 -7.77 6.21 37.32
CA SER A 18 -8.10 4.81 37.30
C SER A 18 -9.46 4.59 36.60
N VAL A 19 -9.46 3.83 35.54
CA VAL A 19 -10.63 3.46 34.74
C VAL A 19 -10.98 2.01 35.03
N ALA A 20 -12.24 1.73 35.35
CA ALA A 20 -12.70 0.36 35.54
C ALA A 20 -12.87 -0.34 34.18
N THR A 21 -12.40 -1.58 34.07
CA THR A 21 -12.57 -2.45 32.92
C THR A 21 -13.55 -3.59 33.25
N PRO A 22 -14.24 -4.16 32.27
CA PRO A 22 -15.10 -5.33 32.48
C PRO A 22 -14.29 -6.58 32.84
N TYR A 23 -12.99 -6.57 32.62
CA TYR A 23 -12.10 -7.71 32.86
C TYR A 23 -11.23 -7.48 34.08
N THR A 24 -11.05 -8.51 34.91
CA THR A 24 -10.14 -8.49 36.06
C THR A 24 -8.80 -9.08 35.66
N VAL A 25 -7.73 -8.34 35.87
CA VAL A 25 -6.35 -8.82 35.70
C VAL A 25 -5.70 -8.92 37.09
N GLY A 26 -5.40 -10.13 37.52
CA GLY A 26 -4.93 -10.40 38.87
C GLY A 26 -6.03 -10.12 39.90
N LYS A 27 -5.87 -9.10 40.75
CA LYS A 27 -6.84 -8.69 41.78
C LYS A 27 -7.53 -7.36 41.48
N SER A 28 -7.31 -6.79 40.30
CA SER A 28 -7.84 -5.47 39.93
C SER A 28 -8.54 -5.50 38.59
N ASN A 29 -9.65 -4.79 38.51
CA ASN A 29 -10.35 -4.48 37.28
C ASN A 29 -10.14 -3.03 36.84
N LYS A 30 -9.07 -2.38 37.34
CA LYS A 30 -8.78 -0.98 37.07
C LYS A 30 -7.48 -0.84 36.29
N VAL A 31 -7.52 0.00 35.26
CA VAL A 31 -6.37 0.39 34.42
C VAL A 31 -6.14 1.87 34.58
N SER A 32 -4.88 2.26 34.69
CA SER A 32 -4.45 3.66 34.66
C SER A 32 -3.36 3.81 33.62
N LEU A 33 -3.49 4.80 32.75
CA LEU A 33 -2.50 5.10 31.72
C LEU A 33 -1.56 6.19 32.22
N PRO A 34 -0.25 5.90 32.33
CA PRO A 34 0.73 6.90 32.76
C PRO A 34 0.99 7.93 31.65
N ASP A 35 1.48 9.11 32.01
CA ASP A 35 1.73 10.21 31.07
C ASP A 35 2.84 9.89 30.05
N ASN A 36 3.77 9.01 30.39
CA ASN A 36 4.89 8.61 29.54
C ASN A 36 4.56 7.45 28.59
N LEU A 37 3.30 7.02 28.49
CA LEU A 37 2.87 6.02 27.53
C LEU A 37 2.48 6.69 26.21
N TYR A 38 3.16 6.31 25.12
CA TYR A 38 2.82 6.70 23.76
C TYR A 38 2.24 5.51 23.02
N ILE A 39 1.18 5.76 22.22
CA ILE A 39 0.53 4.73 21.41
C ILE A 39 0.66 5.14 19.95
N ILE A 40 1.30 4.28 19.16
CA ILE A 40 1.43 4.42 17.72
C ILE A 40 0.64 3.28 17.09
N GLY A 41 -0.32 3.63 16.23
CA GLY A 41 -1.11 2.67 15.48
C GLY A 41 -0.93 2.88 13.99
N THR A 42 -1.01 1.80 13.23
CA THR A 42 -1.07 1.82 11.77
C THR A 42 -2.43 1.33 11.31
N MET A 43 -2.92 1.86 10.19
CA MET A 43 -4.16 1.43 9.59
C MET A 43 -4.06 1.49 8.06
N ASN A 44 -4.82 0.65 7.39
CA ASN A 44 -5.02 0.73 5.96
C ASN A 44 -6.37 1.42 5.67
N THR A 45 -6.35 2.53 4.93
CA THR A 45 -7.55 3.30 4.59
C THR A 45 -8.39 2.63 3.50
N ALA A 46 -7.76 1.77 2.67
CA ALA A 46 -8.46 1.00 1.62
C ALA A 46 -9.39 -0.10 2.18
N ASP A 47 -9.19 -0.51 3.42
CA ASP A 47 -10.00 -1.58 4.02
C ASP A 47 -11.35 -1.07 4.53
N LYS A 48 -12.38 -1.15 3.67
CA LYS A 48 -13.76 -0.79 4.00
C LYS A 48 -14.39 -1.70 5.08
N SER A 49 -13.84 -2.90 5.32
CA SER A 49 -14.36 -3.85 6.32
C SER A 49 -14.18 -3.34 7.76
N ILE A 50 -13.25 -2.44 7.96
CA ILE A 50 -12.99 -1.78 9.25
C ILE A 50 -13.94 -0.59 9.46
N GLY A 51 -15.14 -0.57 8.97
CA GLY A 51 -16.10 0.53 9.13
C GLY A 51 -15.46 1.81 9.70
N GLY A 52 -15.68 2.96 9.17
CA GLY A 52 -14.92 4.19 9.45
C GLY A 52 -14.50 4.35 10.90
N ILE A 53 -13.27 4.81 11.14
CA ILE A 53 -12.78 5.05 12.51
C ILE A 53 -13.80 5.93 13.22
N ASP A 54 -14.30 5.42 14.36
CA ASP A 54 -15.21 6.13 15.24
C ASP A 54 -14.64 7.54 15.56
N TYR A 55 -15.50 8.53 15.54
CA TYR A 55 -15.16 9.91 15.92
C TYR A 55 -14.53 10.01 17.31
N ALA A 56 -14.86 9.10 18.22
CA ALA A 56 -14.24 9.04 19.55
C ALA A 56 -12.75 8.72 19.47
N ILE A 57 -12.32 7.88 18.56
CA ILE A 57 -10.90 7.57 18.30
C ILE A 57 -10.24 8.74 17.59
N ARG A 58 -10.89 9.29 16.54
CA ARG A 58 -10.33 10.39 15.76
C ARG A 58 -9.95 11.60 16.61
N ARG A 59 -10.73 11.91 17.65
CA ARG A 59 -10.47 13.06 18.55
C ARG A 59 -9.26 12.87 19.47
N ARG A 60 -8.76 11.65 19.65
CA ARG A 60 -7.72 11.32 20.64
C ARG A 60 -6.38 10.94 20.02
N PHE A 61 -6.31 10.85 18.71
CA PHE A 61 -5.10 10.53 17.97
C PHE A 61 -4.78 11.62 16.95
N LEU A 62 -3.50 11.85 16.73
CA LEU A 62 -3.01 12.61 15.59
C LEU A 62 -2.91 11.62 14.41
N PHE A 63 -3.50 12.00 13.29
CA PHE A 63 -3.46 11.19 12.07
C PHE A 63 -2.42 11.75 11.11
N PHE A 64 -1.49 10.91 10.70
CA PHE A 64 -0.51 11.21 9.68
C PHE A 64 -0.74 10.28 8.49
N GLN A 65 -0.93 10.86 7.33
CA GLN A 65 -1.03 10.11 6.10
C GLN A 65 0.37 9.77 5.60
N VAL A 66 0.62 8.49 5.31
CA VAL A 66 1.87 8.01 4.74
C VAL A 66 1.58 7.65 3.28
N LEU A 67 1.80 8.62 2.41
CA LEU A 67 1.59 8.46 0.97
C LEU A 67 2.74 7.69 0.32
N PRO A 68 2.48 7.02 -0.82
CA PRO A 68 3.52 6.43 -1.65
C PRO A 68 4.52 7.51 -2.10
N ASP A 69 5.83 7.25 -1.90
CA ASP A 69 6.90 8.18 -2.27
C ASP A 69 7.88 7.53 -3.24
N ARG A 70 7.94 8.08 -4.45
CA ARG A 70 8.83 7.70 -5.54
C ARG A 70 10.32 7.82 -5.15
N ASN A 71 10.67 8.83 -4.35
CA ASN A 71 12.06 9.07 -3.96
C ASN A 71 12.60 8.00 -3.02
N ILE A 72 11.74 7.40 -2.20
CA ILE A 72 12.13 6.26 -1.35
C ILE A 72 12.55 5.08 -2.22
N ILE A 73 11.82 4.81 -3.31
CA ILE A 73 12.17 3.73 -4.26
C ILE A 73 13.50 4.05 -4.94
N LEU A 74 13.66 5.28 -5.45
CA LEU A 74 14.85 5.71 -6.19
C LEU A 74 16.12 5.58 -5.36
N ASN A 75 16.04 5.86 -4.06
CA ASN A 75 17.18 5.86 -3.14
C ASN A 75 17.30 4.58 -2.30
N TYR A 76 16.47 3.57 -2.57
CA TYR A 76 16.48 2.35 -1.78
C TYR A 76 17.80 1.61 -1.89
N ASN A 77 18.37 1.26 -0.75
CA ASN A 77 19.59 0.47 -0.60
C ASN A 77 20.81 1.01 -1.39
N ILE A 78 20.84 2.33 -1.61
CA ILE A 78 22.00 3.03 -2.17
C ILE A 78 22.80 3.54 -0.98
N GLY A 79 23.95 2.88 -0.65
CA GLY A 79 24.86 3.33 0.39
C GLY A 79 25.46 4.71 0.09
N GLU A 80 26.02 5.36 1.12
CA GLU A 80 26.66 6.68 1.00
C GLU A 80 27.82 6.73 -0.03
N SER A 81 28.45 5.57 -0.33
CA SER A 81 29.49 5.42 -1.33
C SER A 81 28.90 4.91 -2.66
N ALA A 82 28.30 5.80 -3.43
CA ALA A 82 27.60 5.51 -4.69
C ALA A 82 28.47 5.03 -5.87
N VAL A 83 29.72 4.61 -5.65
CA VAL A 83 30.70 4.34 -6.71
C VAL A 83 31.01 2.84 -6.86
N THR A 84 30.42 1.97 -6.04
CA THR A 84 30.62 0.53 -6.14
C THR A 84 29.78 -0.07 -7.27
N GLU A 85 30.24 -1.19 -7.87
CA GLU A 85 29.46 -1.93 -8.88
C GLU A 85 28.07 -2.33 -8.34
N GLU A 86 28.00 -2.67 -7.06
CA GLU A 86 26.76 -3.05 -6.39
C GLU A 86 25.78 -1.86 -6.33
N ALA A 87 26.25 -0.66 -5.99
CA ALA A 87 25.44 0.55 -5.99
C ALA A 87 24.95 0.93 -7.39
N ILE A 88 25.78 0.72 -8.43
CA ILE A 88 25.41 0.96 -9.84
C ILE A 88 24.29 -0.03 -10.25
N ARG A 89 24.42 -1.31 -9.92
CA ARG A 89 23.39 -2.33 -10.18
C ARG A 89 22.11 -2.00 -9.44
N GLN A 90 22.20 -1.63 -8.15
CA GLN A 90 21.01 -1.26 -7.36
C GLN A 90 20.30 -0.03 -7.94
N LYS A 91 21.04 0.98 -8.40
CA LYS A 91 20.44 2.14 -9.09
C LYS A 91 19.65 1.75 -10.33
N ALA A 92 20.17 0.84 -11.16
CA ALA A 92 19.47 0.35 -12.34
C ALA A 92 18.17 -0.39 -11.95
N VAL A 93 18.20 -1.21 -10.90
CA VAL A 93 17.00 -1.88 -10.37
C VAL A 93 15.99 -0.86 -9.85
N ASN A 94 16.44 0.14 -9.09
CA ASN A 94 15.57 1.19 -8.56
C ASN A 94 14.90 2.00 -9.67
N GLN A 95 15.61 2.30 -10.76
CA GLN A 95 15.04 2.99 -11.93
C GLN A 95 13.90 2.17 -12.56
N LYS A 96 14.09 0.86 -12.77
CA LYS A 96 13.02 -0.03 -13.25
C LYS A 96 11.84 -0.10 -12.28
N ALA A 97 12.14 -0.17 -10.97
CA ALA A 97 11.11 -0.17 -9.93
C ALA A 97 10.30 1.14 -9.92
N VAL A 98 10.97 2.27 -10.15
CA VAL A 98 10.33 3.58 -10.30
C VAL A 98 9.47 3.63 -11.57
N ALA A 99 9.96 3.15 -12.72
CA ALA A 99 9.18 3.10 -13.94
C ALA A 99 7.88 2.29 -13.75
N LEU A 100 7.99 1.12 -13.12
CA LEU A 100 6.82 0.30 -12.77
C LEU A 100 5.88 1.03 -11.79
N PHE A 101 6.44 1.70 -10.78
CA PHE A 101 5.65 2.47 -9.81
C PHE A 101 4.86 3.59 -10.50
N ASP A 102 5.52 4.38 -11.37
CA ASP A 102 4.89 5.47 -12.10
C ASP A 102 3.75 4.94 -12.98
N ARG A 103 3.96 3.84 -13.72
CA ARG A 103 2.92 3.19 -14.55
C ARG A 103 1.74 2.65 -13.73
N ILE A 104 2.01 2.02 -12.60
CA ILE A 104 0.94 1.56 -11.71
C ILE A 104 0.22 2.76 -11.05
N ALA A 105 0.95 3.81 -10.68
CA ALA A 105 0.35 5.02 -10.11
C ALA A 105 -0.60 5.73 -11.08
N ASP A 106 -0.35 5.62 -12.40
CA ASP A 106 -1.22 6.17 -13.44
C ASP A 106 -2.59 5.46 -13.51
N LEU A 107 -2.73 4.22 -12.99
CA LEU A 107 -4.04 3.57 -12.84
C LEU A 107 -4.97 4.35 -11.90
N PHE A 108 -4.42 5.02 -10.91
CA PHE A 108 -5.16 5.70 -9.84
C PHE A 108 -5.47 7.16 -10.19
N ASN A 109 -5.81 7.43 -11.44
CA ASN A 109 -6.30 8.75 -11.88
C ASN A 109 -7.84 8.84 -11.78
N ALA A 110 -8.38 10.04 -11.95
CA ALA A 110 -9.80 10.30 -11.82
C ALA A 110 -10.66 9.59 -12.90
N ASP A 111 -10.08 9.28 -14.07
CA ASP A 111 -10.82 8.63 -15.16
C ASP A 111 -10.96 7.13 -14.92
N ASN A 112 -10.02 6.53 -14.22
CA ASN A 112 -9.97 5.10 -13.95
C ASN A 112 -10.59 4.73 -12.58
N LEU A 113 -10.62 5.66 -11.62
CA LEU A 113 -11.19 5.40 -10.30
C LEU A 113 -12.69 5.69 -10.26
N ASN A 114 -13.41 4.81 -9.61
CA ASN A 114 -14.77 5.08 -9.21
C ASN A 114 -14.82 6.30 -8.26
N THR A 115 -15.78 7.18 -8.44
CA THR A 115 -15.92 8.46 -7.71
C THR A 115 -16.04 8.34 -6.19
N GLU A 116 -16.32 7.15 -5.68
CA GLU A 116 -16.35 6.85 -4.24
C GLU A 116 -14.96 6.69 -3.60
N PHE A 117 -13.89 6.63 -4.40
CA PHE A 117 -12.54 6.37 -3.93
C PHE A 117 -11.60 7.53 -4.26
N TYR A 118 -10.72 7.82 -3.32
CA TYR A 118 -9.63 8.77 -3.52
C TYR A 118 -8.33 8.03 -3.77
N LYS A 119 -7.50 8.54 -4.69
CA LYS A 119 -6.19 8.00 -5.00
C LYS A 119 -5.36 7.70 -3.75
N ASP A 120 -5.30 8.64 -2.83
CA ASP A 120 -4.50 8.57 -1.61
C ASP A 120 -4.90 7.43 -0.67
N ASP A 121 -6.15 6.95 -0.78
CA ASP A 121 -6.67 5.87 0.06
C ASP A 121 -6.40 4.47 -0.52
N VAL A 122 -6.27 4.37 -1.86
CA VAL A 122 -6.23 3.07 -2.56
C VAL A 122 -4.93 2.81 -3.30
N GLN A 123 -4.10 3.81 -3.59
CA GLN A 123 -2.86 3.62 -4.35
C GLN A 123 -1.92 2.64 -3.64
N ILE A 124 -1.32 1.71 -4.42
CA ILE A 124 -0.34 0.76 -3.91
C ILE A 124 0.89 1.50 -3.35
N GLY A 125 1.29 1.12 -2.13
CA GLY A 125 2.41 1.73 -1.42
C GLY A 125 3.77 1.47 -2.07
N HIS A 126 4.72 2.38 -1.89
CA HIS A 126 6.08 2.28 -2.43
C HIS A 126 6.87 1.06 -1.91
N THR A 127 6.46 0.46 -0.78
CA THR A 127 7.15 -0.69 -0.18
C THR A 127 7.15 -1.94 -1.06
N TYR A 128 6.17 -2.10 -1.94
CA TYR A 128 6.13 -3.19 -2.92
C TYR A 128 7.26 -3.10 -3.95
N PHE A 129 7.83 -1.92 -4.15
CA PHE A 129 8.87 -1.63 -5.14
C PHE A 129 10.28 -1.60 -4.55
N LEU A 130 10.45 -1.77 -3.24
CA LEU A 130 11.74 -1.79 -2.55
C LEU A 130 12.40 -3.17 -2.71
N VAL A 131 13.13 -3.37 -3.78
CA VAL A 131 13.70 -4.66 -4.19
C VAL A 131 15.21 -4.56 -4.45
N SER A 132 15.92 -5.69 -4.34
CA SER A 132 17.35 -5.78 -4.59
C SER A 132 17.71 -6.37 -5.96
N SER A 133 16.70 -6.85 -6.72
CA SER A 133 16.90 -7.40 -8.06
C SER A 133 15.65 -7.25 -8.93
N GLU A 134 15.85 -7.30 -10.25
CA GLU A 134 14.75 -7.25 -11.22
C GLU A 134 13.83 -8.48 -11.12
N ASP A 135 14.41 -9.67 -10.85
CA ASP A 135 13.59 -10.88 -10.64
C ASP A 135 12.70 -10.75 -9.41
N GLN A 136 13.21 -10.15 -8.33
CA GLN A 136 12.40 -9.87 -7.15
C GLN A 136 11.27 -8.87 -7.47
N LEU A 137 11.54 -7.85 -8.29
CA LEU A 137 10.53 -6.89 -8.74
C LEU A 137 9.43 -7.60 -9.54
N TYR A 138 9.83 -8.47 -10.48
CA TYR A 138 8.88 -9.27 -11.26
C TYR A 138 8.02 -10.18 -10.38
N LEU A 139 8.62 -10.88 -9.42
CA LEU A 139 7.87 -11.74 -8.50
C LEU A 139 6.85 -10.94 -7.67
N ARG A 140 7.24 -9.76 -7.18
CA ARG A 140 6.31 -8.87 -6.47
C ARG A 140 5.22 -8.33 -7.38
N PHE A 141 5.55 -7.96 -8.62
CA PHE A 141 4.56 -7.56 -9.61
C PHE A 141 3.53 -8.67 -9.83
N LYS A 142 3.99 -9.88 -10.16
CA LYS A 142 3.13 -11.01 -10.49
C LYS A 142 2.30 -11.51 -9.30
N TYR A 143 2.91 -11.66 -8.13
CA TYR A 143 2.28 -12.37 -7.01
C TYR A 143 1.76 -11.47 -5.90
N GLN A 144 2.07 -10.18 -5.90
CA GLN A 144 1.58 -9.24 -4.90
C GLN A 144 0.78 -8.09 -5.53
N MET A 145 1.35 -7.38 -6.52
CA MET A 145 0.68 -6.20 -7.09
C MET A 145 -0.50 -6.59 -7.98
N LEU A 146 -0.32 -7.50 -8.95
CA LEU A 146 -1.42 -7.93 -9.83
C LEU A 146 -2.62 -8.51 -9.07
N PRO A 147 -2.47 -9.37 -8.05
CA PRO A 147 -3.60 -9.83 -7.26
C PRO A 147 -4.38 -8.70 -6.60
N ILE A 148 -3.70 -7.71 -6.00
CA ILE A 148 -4.34 -6.55 -5.38
C ILE A 148 -5.10 -5.72 -6.43
N LEU A 149 -4.47 -5.43 -7.58
CA LEU A 149 -5.12 -4.67 -8.66
C LEU A 149 -6.35 -5.39 -9.22
N ARG A 150 -6.29 -6.73 -9.33
CA ARG A 150 -7.43 -7.57 -9.74
C ARG A 150 -8.57 -7.54 -8.72
N GLU A 151 -8.23 -7.55 -7.43
CA GLU A 151 -9.22 -7.43 -6.36
C GLU A 151 -9.89 -6.06 -6.42
N TYR A 152 -9.11 -4.98 -6.56
CA TYR A 152 -9.63 -3.63 -6.74
C TYR A 152 -10.57 -3.48 -7.95
N TYR A 153 -10.26 -4.15 -9.06
CA TYR A 153 -11.14 -4.18 -10.22
C TYR A 153 -12.45 -4.92 -9.91
N LYS A 154 -12.39 -6.10 -9.26
CA LYS A 154 -13.57 -6.88 -8.87
C LYS A 154 -14.45 -6.15 -7.87
N ASP A 155 -13.85 -5.38 -6.97
CA ASP A 155 -14.55 -4.58 -5.95
C ASP A 155 -15.11 -3.27 -6.50
N GLY A 156 -14.92 -3.00 -7.80
CA GLY A 156 -15.43 -1.80 -8.47
C GLY A 156 -14.69 -0.51 -8.08
N ILE A 157 -13.46 -0.63 -7.55
CA ILE A 157 -12.59 0.52 -7.29
C ILE A 157 -12.13 1.12 -8.62
N PHE A 158 -11.81 0.25 -9.60
CA PHE A 158 -11.47 0.66 -10.96
C PHE A 158 -12.65 0.56 -11.92
N GLN A 159 -12.75 1.54 -12.81
CA GLN A 159 -13.70 1.59 -13.93
C GLN A 159 -12.90 1.84 -15.23
N PHE A 160 -12.36 0.77 -15.82
CA PHE A 160 -11.59 0.88 -17.05
C PHE A 160 -12.46 0.70 -18.29
N GLU A 161 -12.20 1.51 -19.30
CA GLU A 161 -12.46 1.13 -20.69
C GLU A 161 -11.17 0.50 -21.25
N THR A 162 -11.28 -0.70 -21.83
CA THR A 162 -10.11 -1.38 -22.41
C THR A 162 -9.58 -0.59 -23.61
N PRO A 163 -8.32 -0.16 -23.62
CA PRO A 163 -7.78 0.63 -24.73
C PRO A 163 -7.55 -0.22 -25.98
N ASP A 164 -7.81 0.37 -27.16
CA ASP A 164 -7.72 -0.28 -28.45
C ASP A 164 -6.29 -0.56 -28.96
N SER A 165 -5.24 -0.05 -28.33
CA SER A 165 -3.85 -0.20 -28.79
C SER A 165 -2.83 -0.31 -27.65
N ASP A 166 -1.89 -1.24 -27.78
CA ASP A 166 -0.81 -1.53 -26.82
C ASP A 166 0.55 -1.09 -27.39
N SER A 167 0.89 0.19 -27.28
CA SER A 167 2.23 0.66 -27.63
C SER A 167 3.24 0.61 -26.48
N ASP A 168 2.78 0.62 -25.20
CA ASP A 168 3.62 0.83 -24.02
C ASP A 168 3.40 -0.16 -22.87
N GLY A 169 2.69 -1.26 -23.10
CA GLY A 169 2.35 -2.26 -22.09
C GLY A 169 1.09 -1.95 -21.27
N TRP A 170 0.41 -0.83 -21.54
CA TRP A 170 -0.78 -0.42 -20.79
C TRP A 170 -1.96 -1.39 -21.00
N SER A 171 -2.29 -1.72 -22.24
CA SER A 171 -3.36 -2.67 -22.57
C SER A 171 -3.05 -4.07 -22.01
N GLY A 172 -1.78 -4.47 -22.02
CA GLY A 172 -1.34 -5.71 -21.38
C GLY A 172 -1.53 -5.70 -19.87
N LEU A 173 -1.22 -4.59 -19.20
CA LEU A 173 -1.46 -4.43 -17.74
C LEU A 173 -2.96 -4.51 -17.44
N LEU A 174 -3.80 -3.81 -18.19
CA LEU A 174 -5.25 -3.89 -18.05
C LEU A 174 -5.76 -5.31 -18.28
N GLY A 175 -5.26 -6.01 -19.32
CA GLY A 175 -5.59 -7.42 -19.56
C GLY A 175 -5.21 -8.34 -18.40
N CYS A 176 -4.09 -8.07 -17.71
CA CYS A 176 -3.73 -8.79 -16.48
C CYS A 176 -4.71 -8.49 -15.34
N ILE A 177 -5.22 -7.27 -15.24
CA ILE A 177 -6.15 -6.85 -14.18
C ILE A 177 -7.56 -7.38 -14.44
N THR A 178 -8.09 -7.24 -15.66
CA THR A 178 -9.44 -7.67 -16.04
C THR A 178 -9.59 -9.19 -16.12
N GLY A 179 -8.49 -9.90 -16.33
CA GLY A 179 -8.44 -11.36 -16.41
C GLY A 179 -8.30 -11.92 -17.82
N ASP A 180 -8.15 -11.07 -18.85
CA ASP A 180 -7.88 -11.47 -20.24
C ASP A 180 -6.50 -12.13 -20.39
N ILE A 181 -5.57 -11.79 -19.50
CA ILE A 181 -4.27 -12.45 -19.33
C ILE A 181 -4.23 -13.04 -17.92
N ASP A 182 -4.19 -14.36 -17.81
CA ASP A 182 -4.09 -15.01 -16.49
C ASP A 182 -2.62 -15.14 -16.07
N PRO A 183 -2.23 -14.48 -14.95
CA PRO A 183 -0.86 -14.55 -14.46
C PRO A 183 -0.36 -15.95 -14.11
N ASN A 184 -1.25 -16.91 -13.92
CA ASN A 184 -0.86 -18.27 -13.56
C ASN A 184 -0.61 -19.18 -14.79
N THR A 185 -1.26 -18.90 -15.91
CA THR A 185 -1.17 -19.72 -17.13
C THR A 185 -0.40 -19.06 -18.26
N ASP A 186 -0.38 -17.71 -18.31
CA ASP A 186 0.22 -16.92 -19.40
C ASP A 186 1.55 -16.26 -19.00
N GLU A 187 2.47 -17.02 -18.39
CA GLU A 187 3.75 -16.51 -17.86
C GLU A 187 4.52 -15.64 -18.86
N ALA A 188 4.60 -16.07 -20.14
CA ALA A 188 5.35 -15.34 -21.16
C ALA A 188 4.73 -13.96 -21.46
N ARG A 189 3.41 -13.87 -21.50
CA ARG A 189 2.69 -12.60 -21.73
C ARG A 189 2.83 -11.68 -20.55
N VAL A 190 2.72 -12.19 -19.32
CA VAL A 190 2.91 -11.39 -18.09
C VAL A 190 4.34 -10.85 -17.99
N ARG A 191 5.33 -11.65 -18.39
CA ARG A 191 6.74 -11.23 -18.45
C ARG A 191 6.95 -10.13 -19.50
N ASP A 192 6.31 -10.26 -20.67
CA ASP A 192 6.37 -9.23 -21.71
C ASP A 192 5.74 -7.92 -21.24
N VAL A 193 4.58 -7.96 -20.62
CA VAL A 193 3.93 -6.79 -20.00
C VAL A 193 4.85 -6.14 -18.98
N PHE A 194 5.43 -6.91 -18.06
CA PHE A 194 6.37 -6.40 -17.08
C PHE A 194 7.57 -5.70 -17.74
N ASN A 195 8.18 -6.32 -18.75
CA ASN A 195 9.33 -5.75 -19.46
C ASN A 195 8.97 -4.43 -20.15
N LYS A 196 7.79 -4.32 -20.75
CA LYS A 196 7.30 -3.06 -21.36
C LYS A 196 7.08 -1.97 -20.33
N LEU A 197 6.50 -2.32 -19.17
CA LEU A 197 6.25 -1.36 -18.08
C LEU A 197 7.53 -0.85 -17.40
N THR A 198 8.57 -1.67 -17.37
CA THR A 198 9.86 -1.34 -16.73
C THR A 198 10.90 -0.81 -17.70
N ASN A 199 10.57 -0.75 -19.01
CA ASN A 199 11.47 -0.19 -20.01
C ASN A 199 11.55 1.32 -19.84
N ILE A 200 12.77 1.79 -19.57
CA ILE A 200 13.08 3.21 -19.43
C ILE A 200 13.47 3.69 -20.83
N ALA A 201 12.60 4.50 -21.46
CA ALA A 201 12.88 5.14 -22.75
C ALA A 201 13.97 6.20 -22.60
#